data_e2ca863aa8b866e62c4a2f3fb0ca8149
#
_entry.id   e2ca863aa8b866e62c4a2f3fb0ca8149
#
_cell.length_a   1.000
_cell.length_b   1.000
_cell.length_c   1.000
_cell.angle_alpha   90.00
_cell.angle_beta   90.00
_cell.angle_gamma   90.00
#
_symmetry.space_group_name_H-M   'P 1'
#
loop_
_entity.id
_entity.type
_entity.pdbx_description
1 polymer ?
#
loop_
_entity_poly.entity_id
_entity_poly.type
_entity_poly.pdbx_seq_one_letter_code
_entity_poly.pdbx_strand_id
1 'polypeptide(L)'
;EKDWRDQPIAVEAKGLTITYPGHLMQPDFKAVDGIDFTIHRSEVLGLVGESGSGKSTTGRAIAGLQKVSGGSLNVLGIEMNGVKERDFKPKRADIGFVFQDPGSSFNPLMTIAENVAEPLIVHKKFSSVSDARKYVGDLLEMVQLPRAYMNRFPHELSGGQRQRASLARALALKPSLLIADEPTSALDVSVQAKVLELFKKLQAEIGFACLFITHDLAVVDMLAD
;
A
#
# COMPACT_ATOMS: atom_id res chain seq x y z
N GLU A 1 18.47 -14.78 -7.64
CA GLU A 1 17.07 -14.31 -7.54
C GLU A 1 16.18 -15.50 -7.23
N LYS A 2 15.45 -15.45 -6.09
CA LYS A 2 14.47 -16.48 -5.79
C LYS A 2 13.25 -16.25 -6.68
N ASP A 3 12.88 -17.28 -7.44
CA ASP A 3 11.64 -17.23 -8.22
C ASP A 3 10.47 -17.09 -7.24
N TRP A 4 9.64 -16.04 -7.39
CA TRP A 4 8.49 -15.80 -6.53
C TRP A 4 7.46 -16.95 -6.59
N ARG A 5 7.44 -17.71 -7.69
CA ARG A 5 6.52 -18.85 -7.86
C ARG A 5 6.75 -19.94 -6.82
N ASP A 6 7.98 -20.03 -6.30
CA ASP A 6 8.35 -21.01 -5.27
C ASP A 6 8.13 -20.48 -3.84
N GLN A 7 7.70 -19.22 -3.70
CA GLN A 7 7.45 -18.62 -2.40
C GLN A 7 6.04 -18.95 -1.88
N PRO A 8 5.84 -18.90 -0.55
CA PRO A 8 4.51 -19.06 0.03
C PRO A 8 3.51 -18.03 -0.48
N ILE A 9 2.24 -18.38 -0.42
CA ILE A 9 1.15 -17.50 -0.79
C ILE A 9 0.95 -16.45 0.31
N ALA A 10 1.01 -15.16 -0.07
CA ALA A 10 0.72 -14.06 0.85
C ALA A 10 -0.78 -13.71 0.84
N VAL A 11 -1.41 -13.70 -0.34
CA VAL A 11 -2.84 -13.38 -0.49
C VAL A 11 -3.47 -14.38 -1.46
N GLU A 12 -4.64 -14.88 -1.10
CA GLU A 12 -5.43 -15.75 -1.99
C GLU A 12 -6.89 -15.34 -1.94
N ALA A 13 -7.44 -14.94 -3.08
CA ALA A 13 -8.84 -14.62 -3.25
C ALA A 13 -9.52 -15.70 -4.11
N LYS A 14 -10.66 -16.20 -3.64
CA LYS A 14 -11.50 -17.17 -4.35
C LYS A 14 -12.93 -16.70 -4.31
N GLY A 15 -13.48 -16.36 -5.46
CA GLY A 15 -14.84 -15.86 -5.57
C GLY A 15 -15.06 -14.59 -4.74
N LEU A 16 -14.03 -13.79 -4.54
CA LEU A 16 -14.11 -12.59 -3.70
C LEU A 16 -15.20 -11.67 -4.18
N THR A 17 -16.14 -11.36 -3.28
CA THR A 17 -17.27 -10.48 -3.56
C THR A 17 -17.35 -9.42 -2.48
N ILE A 18 -17.49 -8.16 -2.89
CA ILE A 18 -17.66 -7.02 -1.99
C ILE A 18 -18.85 -6.22 -2.50
N THR A 19 -19.87 -6.11 -1.66
CA THR A 19 -21.12 -5.44 -1.98
C THR A 19 -21.32 -4.29 -1.02
N TYR A 20 -21.59 -3.10 -1.57
CA TYR A 20 -22.00 -1.96 -0.77
C TYR A 20 -23.54 -1.98 -0.65
N PRO A 21 -24.09 -1.89 0.57
CA PRO A 21 -25.54 -1.88 0.75
C PRO A 21 -26.16 -0.65 0.09
N GLY A 22 -27.28 -0.88 -0.62
CA GLY A 22 -28.07 0.20 -1.17
C GLY A 22 -28.89 0.91 -0.10
N HIS A 23 -29.40 2.09 -0.46
CA HIS A 23 -30.34 2.84 0.34
C HIS A 23 -31.77 2.58 -0.16
N LEU A 24 -32.77 3.06 0.57
CA LEU A 24 -34.17 3.05 0.14
C LEU A 24 -34.25 3.53 -1.33
N MET A 25 -34.73 2.69 -2.23
CA MET A 25 -34.89 2.92 -3.67
C MET A 25 -33.61 2.79 -4.53
N GLN A 26 -32.46 2.45 -3.96
CA GLN A 26 -31.27 2.11 -4.72
C GLN A 26 -30.84 0.67 -4.41
N PRO A 27 -30.56 -0.13 -5.46
CA PRO A 27 -30.10 -1.51 -5.25
C PRO A 27 -28.70 -1.54 -4.64
N ASP A 28 -28.35 -2.66 -4.03
CA ASP A 28 -26.98 -2.92 -3.59
C ASP A 28 -26.02 -2.85 -4.77
N PHE A 29 -24.82 -2.38 -4.53
CA PHE A 29 -23.80 -2.25 -5.56
C PHE A 29 -22.67 -3.24 -5.30
N LYS A 30 -22.44 -4.17 -6.24
CA LYS A 30 -21.31 -5.08 -6.20
C LYS A 30 -20.06 -4.38 -6.75
N ALA A 31 -19.20 -3.91 -5.85
CA ALA A 31 -17.93 -3.29 -6.23
C ALA A 31 -16.92 -4.33 -6.74
N VAL A 32 -16.94 -5.54 -6.17
CA VAL A 32 -16.12 -6.69 -6.57
C VAL A 32 -17.04 -7.89 -6.69
N ASP A 33 -16.99 -8.57 -7.82
CA ASP A 33 -17.95 -9.64 -8.16
C ASP A 33 -17.24 -10.92 -8.57
N GLY A 34 -16.94 -11.77 -7.58
CA GLY A 34 -16.47 -13.14 -7.80
C GLY A 34 -15.08 -13.26 -8.42
N ILE A 35 -14.11 -12.46 -7.97
CA ILE A 35 -12.75 -12.50 -8.52
C ILE A 35 -11.86 -13.52 -7.81
N ASP A 36 -10.95 -14.11 -8.58
CA ASP A 36 -9.94 -15.04 -8.11
C ASP A 36 -8.56 -14.51 -8.42
N PHE A 37 -7.66 -14.51 -7.44
CA PHE A 37 -6.24 -14.23 -7.66
C PHE A 37 -5.40 -14.75 -6.51
N THR A 38 -4.09 -14.84 -6.76
CA THR A 38 -3.10 -15.24 -5.77
C THR A 38 -1.90 -14.31 -5.87
N ILE A 39 -1.37 -13.90 -4.71
CA ILE A 39 -0.12 -13.15 -4.62
C ILE A 39 0.83 -13.96 -3.75
N HIS A 40 1.97 -14.36 -4.32
CA HIS A 40 3.03 -15.03 -3.57
C HIS A 40 3.92 -14.00 -2.89
N ARG A 41 4.66 -14.42 -1.88
CA ARG A 41 5.69 -13.58 -1.29
C ARG A 41 6.70 -13.22 -2.37
N SER A 42 7.18 -11.98 -2.33
CA SER A 42 8.10 -11.40 -3.32
C SER A 42 7.52 -11.16 -4.71
N GLU A 43 6.25 -11.47 -4.94
CA GLU A 43 5.57 -11.21 -6.21
C GLU A 43 5.00 -9.79 -6.26
N VAL A 44 5.10 -9.13 -7.43
CA VAL A 44 4.33 -7.93 -7.73
C VAL A 44 3.18 -8.34 -8.66
N LEU A 45 1.96 -8.26 -8.16
CA LEU A 45 0.76 -8.50 -8.97
C LEU A 45 0.15 -7.17 -9.37
N GLY A 46 0.04 -6.93 -10.66
CA GLY A 46 -0.63 -5.75 -11.20
C GLY A 46 -2.13 -5.98 -11.33
N LEU A 47 -2.93 -5.06 -10.79
CA LEU A 47 -4.37 -5.05 -10.95
C LEU A 47 -4.76 -3.84 -11.78
N VAL A 48 -5.19 -4.08 -13.01
CA VAL A 48 -5.45 -3.04 -14.01
C VAL A 48 -6.94 -2.93 -14.30
N GLY A 49 -7.42 -1.72 -14.48
CA GLY A 49 -8.80 -1.46 -14.85
C GLY A 49 -9.13 0.02 -14.72
N GLU A 50 -10.31 0.39 -15.20
CA GLU A 50 -10.78 1.77 -15.10
C GLU A 50 -11.17 2.13 -13.66
N SER A 51 -11.23 3.43 -13.37
CA SER A 51 -11.75 3.94 -12.10
C SER A 51 -13.17 3.39 -11.87
N GLY A 52 -13.44 2.94 -10.64
CA GLY A 52 -14.73 2.38 -10.29
C GLY A 52 -14.88 0.89 -10.59
N SER A 53 -13.83 0.22 -11.05
CA SER A 53 -13.85 -1.22 -11.34
C SER A 53 -13.65 -2.12 -10.13
N GLY A 54 -13.58 -1.56 -8.91
CA GLY A 54 -13.39 -2.31 -7.68
C GLY A 54 -11.94 -2.56 -7.29
N LYS A 55 -10.98 -2.01 -8.00
CA LYS A 55 -9.54 -2.19 -7.71
C LYS A 55 -9.16 -1.69 -6.32
N SER A 56 -9.49 -0.45 -6.02
CA SER A 56 -9.19 0.16 -4.73
C SER A 56 -9.95 -0.53 -3.60
N THR A 57 -11.18 -0.97 -3.85
CA THR A 57 -11.98 -1.74 -2.90
C THR A 57 -11.30 -3.05 -2.57
N THR A 58 -10.75 -3.76 -3.57
CA THR A 58 -9.98 -4.99 -3.37
C THR A 58 -8.74 -4.74 -2.50
N GLY A 59 -7.98 -3.69 -2.81
CA GLY A 59 -6.81 -3.31 -2.01
C GLY A 59 -7.17 -3.01 -0.56
N ARG A 60 -8.25 -2.27 -0.33
CA ARG A 60 -8.71 -1.97 1.03
C ARG A 60 -9.16 -3.22 1.77
N ALA A 61 -9.82 -4.17 1.09
CA ALA A 61 -10.23 -5.43 1.71
C ALA A 61 -9.02 -6.25 2.18
N ILE A 62 -7.95 -6.30 1.38
CA ILE A 62 -6.70 -6.96 1.75
C ILE A 62 -6.09 -6.31 2.98
N ALA A 63 -6.14 -4.98 3.07
CA ALA A 63 -5.61 -4.23 4.21
C ALA A 63 -6.53 -4.24 5.44
N GLY A 64 -7.69 -4.89 5.36
CA GLY A 64 -8.65 -4.93 6.46
C GLY A 64 -9.46 -3.66 6.65
N LEU A 65 -9.49 -2.79 5.65
CA LEU A 65 -10.22 -1.51 5.69
C LEU A 65 -11.61 -1.60 5.07
N GLN A 66 -11.95 -2.75 4.50
CA GLN A 66 -13.22 -3.01 3.84
C GLN A 66 -13.65 -4.44 4.13
N LYS A 67 -14.91 -4.62 4.52
CA LYS A 67 -15.46 -5.94 4.80
C LYS A 67 -15.68 -6.73 3.51
N VAL A 68 -15.40 -8.03 3.58
CA VAL A 68 -15.70 -9.00 2.52
C VAL A 68 -17.15 -9.45 2.66
N SER A 69 -17.89 -9.44 1.56
CA SER A 69 -19.32 -9.83 1.54
C SER A 69 -19.54 -11.28 1.17
N GLY A 70 -18.65 -11.87 0.36
CA GLY A 70 -18.77 -13.26 -0.08
C GLY A 70 -17.46 -13.80 -0.61
N GLY A 71 -17.43 -15.13 -0.79
CA GLY A 71 -16.22 -15.81 -1.20
C GLY A 71 -15.18 -15.88 -0.09
N SER A 72 -13.93 -16.04 -0.47
CA SER A 72 -12.81 -16.16 0.46
C SER A 72 -11.70 -15.17 0.09
N LEU A 73 -11.11 -14.56 1.10
CA LEU A 73 -9.93 -13.72 0.97
C LEU A 73 -8.99 -14.04 2.13
N ASN A 74 -7.95 -14.81 1.85
CA ASN A 74 -6.93 -15.15 2.85
C ASN A 74 -5.78 -14.16 2.72
N VAL A 75 -5.44 -13.47 3.80
CA VAL A 75 -4.34 -12.51 3.85
C VAL A 75 -3.38 -12.91 4.95
N LEU A 76 -2.16 -13.26 4.57
CA LEU A 76 -1.10 -13.68 5.49
C LEU A 76 -1.58 -14.75 6.49
N GLY A 77 -2.38 -15.70 6.00
CA GLY A 77 -2.91 -16.80 6.79
C GLY A 77 -4.25 -16.53 7.48
N ILE A 78 -4.82 -15.33 7.36
CA ILE A 78 -6.07 -14.97 8.01
C ILE A 78 -7.20 -14.88 6.97
N GLU A 79 -8.30 -15.61 7.21
CA GLU A 79 -9.51 -15.47 6.40
C GLU A 79 -10.22 -14.16 6.74
N MET A 80 -10.36 -13.28 5.74
CA MET A 80 -10.93 -11.95 5.93
C MET A 80 -12.45 -11.92 5.91
N ASN A 81 -13.10 -12.95 5.35
CA ASN A 81 -14.55 -13.02 5.36
C ASN A 81 -15.03 -13.31 6.79
N GLY A 82 -15.70 -12.34 7.40
CA GLY A 82 -16.17 -12.46 8.79
C GLY A 82 -15.09 -12.26 9.85
N VAL A 83 -13.92 -11.77 9.47
CA VAL A 83 -12.82 -11.55 10.43
C VAL A 83 -13.20 -10.49 11.47
N LYS A 84 -12.80 -10.73 12.70
CA LYS A 84 -12.96 -9.76 13.79
C LYS A 84 -11.73 -8.86 13.84
N GLU A 85 -11.94 -7.58 14.17
CA GLU A 85 -10.86 -6.61 14.26
C GLU A 85 -9.71 -7.10 15.15
N ARG A 86 -10.01 -7.69 16.29
CA ARG A 86 -9.00 -8.21 17.23
C ARG A 86 -8.12 -9.30 16.63
N ASP A 87 -8.66 -10.07 15.68
CA ASP A 87 -7.93 -11.19 15.06
C ASP A 87 -7.04 -10.73 13.93
N PHE A 88 -7.39 -9.61 13.28
CA PHE A 88 -6.61 -9.02 12.20
C PHE A 88 -5.59 -7.98 12.68
N LYS A 89 -5.87 -7.31 13.78
CA LYS A 89 -5.03 -6.22 14.33
C LYS A 89 -3.52 -6.57 14.39
N PRO A 90 -3.11 -7.78 14.81
CA PRO A 90 -1.68 -8.14 14.84
C PRO A 90 -1.01 -8.16 13.46
N LYS A 91 -1.78 -8.31 12.39
CA LYS A 91 -1.26 -8.38 11.01
C LYS A 91 -1.17 -7.01 10.34
N ARG A 92 -1.81 -5.96 10.90
CA ARG A 92 -1.80 -4.62 10.28
C ARG A 92 -0.40 -4.06 10.12
N ALA A 93 0.49 -4.31 11.06
CA ALA A 93 1.88 -3.85 11.00
C ALA A 93 2.66 -4.48 9.85
N ASP A 94 2.21 -5.62 9.34
CA ASP A 94 2.87 -6.37 8.27
C ASP A 94 2.33 -6.00 6.88
N ILE A 95 1.39 -5.07 6.82
CA ILE A 95 0.80 -4.59 5.56
C ILE A 95 1.00 -3.08 5.46
N GLY A 96 1.75 -2.66 4.44
CA GLY A 96 1.92 -1.24 4.10
C GLY A 96 0.91 -0.83 3.05
N PHE A 97 0.51 0.44 3.07
CA PHE A 97 -0.43 0.98 2.10
C PHE A 97 0.06 2.34 1.57
N VAL A 98 0.18 2.43 0.25
CA VAL A 98 0.49 3.70 -0.44
C VAL A 98 -0.78 4.16 -1.14
N PHE A 99 -1.29 5.33 -0.73
CA PHE A 99 -2.53 5.88 -1.23
C PHE A 99 -2.36 6.62 -2.56
N GLN A 100 -3.45 6.75 -3.31
CA GLN A 100 -3.49 7.46 -4.58
C GLN A 100 -3.07 8.92 -4.45
N ASP A 101 -3.54 9.60 -3.41
CA ASP A 101 -3.21 11.00 -3.13
C ASP A 101 -2.38 11.10 -1.85
N PRO A 102 -1.05 11.27 -1.95
CA PRO A 102 -0.21 11.41 -0.78
C PRO A 102 -0.53 12.69 0.03
N GLY A 103 -1.05 13.73 -0.63
CA GLY A 103 -1.44 14.96 0.04
C GLY A 103 -2.60 14.76 1.03
N SER A 104 -3.53 13.83 0.73
CA SER A 104 -4.65 13.53 1.62
C SER A 104 -4.27 12.57 2.75
N SER A 105 -3.19 11.81 2.62
CA SER A 105 -2.77 10.82 3.60
C SER A 105 -1.83 11.36 4.67
N PHE A 106 -1.16 12.50 4.40
CA PHE A 106 -0.31 13.16 5.38
C PHE A 106 -1.10 14.17 6.19
N ASN A 107 -0.78 14.26 7.49
CA ASN A 107 -1.29 15.35 8.31
C ASN A 107 -0.50 16.63 7.97
N PRO A 108 -1.15 17.67 7.41
CA PRO A 108 -0.45 18.88 6.98
C PRO A 108 0.12 19.71 8.14
N LEU A 109 -0.35 19.46 9.35
CA LEU A 109 0.12 20.15 10.56
C LEU A 109 1.35 19.49 11.19
N MET A 110 1.76 18.35 10.67
CA MET A 110 2.90 17.58 11.16
C MET A 110 4.04 17.62 10.15
N THR A 111 5.28 17.58 10.68
CA THR A 111 6.47 17.48 9.83
C THR A 111 6.51 16.13 9.11
N ILE A 112 7.38 16.01 8.13
CA ILE A 112 7.63 14.74 7.45
C ILE A 112 8.12 13.68 8.44
N ALA A 113 9.02 14.05 9.37
CA ALA A 113 9.47 13.12 10.40
C ALA A 113 8.31 12.58 11.24
N GLU A 114 7.41 13.45 11.67
CA GLU A 114 6.24 13.06 12.47
C GLU A 114 5.30 12.15 11.67
N ASN A 115 5.03 12.48 10.41
CA ASN A 115 4.18 11.68 9.54
C ASN A 115 4.74 10.28 9.28
N VAL A 116 6.03 10.19 8.96
CA VAL A 116 6.69 8.91 8.67
C VAL A 116 6.84 8.06 9.94
N ALA A 117 7.09 8.70 11.08
CA ALA A 117 7.25 8.00 12.36
C ALA A 117 5.92 7.49 12.95
N GLU A 118 4.78 8.02 12.51
CA GLU A 118 3.48 7.68 13.10
C GLU A 118 3.24 6.16 13.24
N PRO A 119 3.39 5.34 12.18
CA PRO A 119 3.18 3.90 12.34
C PRO A 119 4.17 3.26 13.32
N LEU A 120 5.39 3.78 13.41
CA LEU A 120 6.40 3.28 14.34
C LEU A 120 5.99 3.50 15.79
N ILE A 121 5.34 4.62 16.07
CA ILE A 121 4.88 4.97 17.42
C ILE A 121 3.58 4.22 17.75
N VAL A 122 2.64 4.16 16.80
CA VAL A 122 1.37 3.44 16.97
C VAL A 122 1.61 1.96 17.29
N HIS A 123 2.57 1.34 16.60
CA HIS A 123 2.94 -0.06 16.82
C HIS A 123 4.05 -0.25 17.85
N LYS A 124 4.33 0.77 18.64
CA LYS A 124 5.26 0.72 19.81
C LYS A 124 6.68 0.26 19.47
N LYS A 125 7.17 0.57 18.27
CA LYS A 125 8.55 0.30 17.87
C LYS A 125 9.50 1.37 18.43
N PHE A 126 8.99 2.59 18.61
CA PHE A 126 9.68 3.72 19.23
C PHE A 126 8.71 4.45 20.17
N SER A 127 9.26 5.04 21.23
CA SER A 127 8.47 5.77 22.24
C SER A 127 8.06 7.16 21.78
N SER A 128 8.87 7.78 20.91
CA SER A 128 8.67 9.16 20.46
C SER A 128 9.27 9.37 19.08
N VAL A 129 8.86 10.46 18.43
CA VAL A 129 9.44 10.89 17.14
C VAL A 129 10.94 11.15 17.31
N SER A 130 11.35 11.75 18.42
CA SER A 130 12.76 12.01 18.70
C SER A 130 13.58 10.72 18.72
N ASP A 131 13.08 9.67 19.35
CA ASP A 131 13.76 8.37 19.40
C ASP A 131 13.83 7.70 18.03
N ALA A 132 12.81 7.91 17.19
CA ALA A 132 12.74 7.35 15.84
C ALA A 132 13.53 8.14 14.81
N ARG A 133 14.05 9.31 15.15
CA ARG A 133 14.58 10.29 14.19
C ARG A 133 15.70 9.74 13.31
N LYS A 134 16.64 8.99 13.86
CA LYS A 134 17.71 8.38 13.07
C LYS A 134 17.14 7.38 12.06
N TYR A 135 16.22 6.54 12.51
CA TYR A 135 15.57 5.54 11.67
C TYR A 135 14.74 6.19 10.55
N VAL A 136 13.99 7.24 10.86
CA VAL A 136 13.22 8.00 9.86
C VAL A 136 14.15 8.64 8.83
N GLY A 137 15.28 9.19 9.26
CA GLY A 137 16.27 9.74 8.34
C GLY A 137 16.81 8.68 7.38
N ASP A 138 17.08 7.48 7.88
CA ASP A 138 17.52 6.37 7.04
C ASP A 138 16.44 5.95 6.04
N LEU A 139 15.17 5.96 6.45
CA LEU A 139 14.04 5.69 5.54
C LEU A 139 13.94 6.73 4.43
N LEU A 140 14.11 8.01 4.75
CA LEU A 140 14.07 9.07 3.74
C LEU A 140 15.20 8.92 2.73
N GLU A 141 16.41 8.61 3.18
CA GLU A 141 17.54 8.36 2.28
C GLU A 141 17.28 7.14 1.37
N MET A 142 16.64 6.10 1.92
CA MET A 142 16.27 4.91 1.16
C MET A 142 15.35 5.27 -0.03
N VAL A 143 14.47 6.24 0.15
CA VAL A 143 13.59 6.72 -0.92
C VAL A 143 14.17 7.94 -1.66
N GLN A 144 15.47 8.16 -1.53
CA GLN A 144 16.22 9.22 -2.25
C GLN A 144 15.78 10.63 -1.89
N LEU A 145 15.44 10.85 -0.61
CA LEU A 145 15.17 12.17 -0.06
C LEU A 145 16.25 12.55 0.94
N PRO A 146 16.69 13.83 0.95
CA PRO A 146 17.64 14.31 1.95
C PRO A 146 17.11 14.13 3.37
N ARG A 147 17.99 13.75 4.28
CA ARG A 147 17.69 13.63 5.71
C ARG A 147 17.09 14.90 6.29
N ALA A 148 17.56 16.05 5.82
CA ALA A 148 17.08 17.34 6.26
C ALA A 148 15.60 17.58 6.00
N TYR A 149 14.98 16.82 5.07
CA TYR A 149 13.56 16.94 4.78
C TYR A 149 12.67 16.46 5.94
N MET A 150 13.23 15.80 6.93
CA MET A 150 12.51 15.45 8.15
C MET A 150 11.84 16.66 8.82
N ASN A 151 12.45 17.85 8.70
CA ASN A 151 11.96 19.07 9.33
C ASN A 151 10.97 19.86 8.46
N ARG A 152 10.72 19.39 7.24
CA ARG A 152 9.77 20.04 6.34
C ARG A 152 8.35 19.56 6.59
N PHE A 153 7.39 20.40 6.18
CA PHE A 153 5.98 20.04 6.15
C PHE A 153 5.61 19.48 4.77
N PRO A 154 4.51 18.70 4.67
CA PRO A 154 4.11 18.13 3.38
C PRO A 154 3.98 19.12 2.24
N HIS A 155 3.45 20.33 2.51
CA HIS A 155 3.26 21.36 1.49
C HIS A 155 4.58 21.93 0.95
N GLU A 156 5.69 21.71 1.64
CA GLU A 156 7.01 22.16 1.22
C GLU A 156 7.70 21.17 0.27
N LEU A 157 7.08 20.02 0.00
CA LEU A 157 7.59 19.00 -0.90
C LEU A 157 6.83 19.02 -2.22
N SER A 158 7.53 18.68 -3.32
CA SER A 158 6.88 18.45 -4.61
C SER A 158 6.01 17.17 -4.56
N GLY A 159 5.15 16.96 -5.56
CA GLY A 159 4.31 15.77 -5.64
C GLY A 159 5.10 14.48 -5.60
N GLY A 160 6.19 14.38 -6.39
CA GLY A 160 7.05 13.21 -6.39
C GLY A 160 7.78 12.99 -5.07
N GLN A 161 8.20 14.07 -4.41
CA GLN A 161 8.84 13.99 -3.09
C GLN A 161 7.85 13.53 -2.02
N ARG A 162 6.61 14.06 -2.03
CA ARG A 162 5.55 13.57 -1.13
C ARG A 162 5.26 12.10 -1.34
N GLN A 163 5.23 11.65 -2.59
CA GLN A 163 4.96 10.24 -2.89
C GLN A 163 6.09 9.35 -2.39
N ARG A 164 7.34 9.78 -2.52
CA ARG A 164 8.49 9.05 -1.97
C ARG A 164 8.43 9.00 -0.44
N ALA A 165 8.06 10.11 0.21
CA ALA A 165 7.86 10.13 1.66
C ALA A 165 6.72 9.20 2.10
N SER A 166 5.64 9.13 1.33
CA SER A 166 4.54 8.19 1.56
C SER A 166 5.01 6.74 1.46
N LEU A 167 5.85 6.43 0.49
CA LEU A 167 6.46 5.11 0.34
C LEU A 167 7.36 4.78 1.56
N ALA A 168 8.16 5.74 2.02
CA ALA A 168 8.97 5.56 3.23
C ALA A 168 8.10 5.23 4.45
N ARG A 169 6.99 5.93 4.63
CA ARG A 169 6.04 5.66 5.72
C ARG A 169 5.45 4.25 5.61
N ALA A 170 5.04 3.85 4.40
CA ALA A 170 4.47 2.52 4.17
C ALA A 170 5.47 1.41 4.46
N LEU A 171 6.76 1.64 4.24
CA LEU A 171 7.83 0.66 4.46
C LEU A 171 8.46 0.75 5.86
N ALA A 172 8.03 1.70 6.69
CA ALA A 172 8.64 1.96 8.00
C ALA A 172 8.63 0.74 8.93
N LEU A 173 7.56 -0.05 8.90
CA LEU A 173 7.41 -1.25 9.73
C LEU A 173 7.95 -2.51 9.05
N LYS A 174 8.64 -2.37 7.92
CA LYS A 174 9.18 -3.50 7.13
C LYS A 174 8.08 -4.52 6.80
N PRO A 175 7.00 -4.10 6.12
CA PRO A 175 5.88 -4.99 5.84
C PRO A 175 6.28 -6.09 4.87
N SER A 176 5.64 -7.25 4.96
CA SER A 176 5.81 -8.33 3.99
C SER A 176 4.90 -8.16 2.78
N LEU A 177 3.87 -7.31 2.90
CA LEU A 177 2.89 -7.03 1.84
C LEU A 177 2.66 -5.52 1.73
N LEU A 178 2.74 -5.00 0.50
CA LEU A 178 2.48 -3.61 0.19
C LEU A 178 1.31 -3.50 -0.79
N ILE A 179 0.33 -2.67 -0.45
CA ILE A 179 -0.74 -2.30 -1.36
C ILE A 179 -0.43 -0.91 -1.91
N ALA A 180 -0.21 -0.81 -3.20
CA ALA A 180 0.05 0.45 -3.87
C ALA A 180 -1.15 0.81 -4.75
N ASP A 181 -1.96 1.76 -4.30
CA ASP A 181 -3.20 2.17 -4.97
C ASP A 181 -2.97 3.39 -5.84
N GLU A 182 -2.74 3.17 -7.12
CA GLU A 182 -2.47 4.20 -8.13
C GLU A 182 -1.45 5.24 -7.65
N PRO A 183 -0.27 4.79 -7.16
CA PRO A 183 0.64 5.68 -6.40
C PRO A 183 1.24 6.80 -7.23
N THR A 184 1.16 6.73 -8.55
CA THR A 184 1.78 7.72 -9.44
C THR A 184 0.77 8.44 -10.34
N SER A 185 -0.53 8.18 -10.20
CA SER A 185 -1.56 8.70 -11.11
C SER A 185 -1.67 10.23 -11.11
N ALA A 186 -1.31 10.89 -10.01
CA ALA A 186 -1.36 12.34 -9.88
C ALA A 186 -0.04 13.04 -10.28
N LEU A 187 0.94 12.28 -10.76
CA LEU A 187 2.27 12.81 -11.09
C LEU A 187 2.45 13.02 -12.59
N ASP A 188 3.31 13.98 -12.96
CA ASP A 188 3.75 14.15 -14.34
C ASP A 188 4.47 12.90 -14.84
N VAL A 189 4.44 12.63 -16.14
CA VAL A 189 4.99 11.40 -16.74
C VAL A 189 6.47 11.20 -16.37
N SER A 190 7.30 12.24 -16.42
CA SER A 190 8.72 12.13 -16.09
C SER A 190 8.95 11.85 -14.61
N VAL A 191 8.18 12.47 -13.72
CA VAL A 191 8.24 12.23 -12.27
C VAL A 191 7.71 10.84 -11.96
N GLN A 192 6.63 10.43 -12.60
CA GLN A 192 6.05 9.10 -12.47
C GLN A 192 7.09 8.02 -12.75
N ALA A 193 7.83 8.14 -13.87
CA ALA A 193 8.85 7.17 -14.25
C ALA A 193 9.92 7.01 -13.18
N LYS A 194 10.37 8.12 -12.56
CA LYS A 194 11.37 8.09 -11.49
C LYS A 194 10.86 7.40 -10.24
N VAL A 195 9.62 7.66 -9.85
CA VAL A 195 9.01 7.02 -8.67
C VAL A 195 8.82 5.52 -8.90
N LEU A 196 8.39 5.12 -10.10
CA LEU A 196 8.23 3.71 -10.45
C LEU A 196 9.57 2.97 -10.49
N GLU A 197 10.62 3.61 -10.99
CA GLU A 197 11.97 3.04 -11.00
C GLU A 197 12.46 2.80 -9.57
N LEU A 198 12.28 3.77 -8.69
CA LEU A 198 12.59 3.62 -7.26
C LEU A 198 11.79 2.48 -6.63
N PHE A 199 10.49 2.43 -6.90
CA PHE A 199 9.62 1.36 -6.40
C PHE A 199 10.13 -0.01 -6.81
N LYS A 200 10.45 -0.18 -8.10
CA LYS A 200 10.97 -1.45 -8.63
C LYS A 200 12.27 -1.85 -7.95
N LYS A 201 13.18 -0.89 -7.75
CA LYS A 201 14.45 -1.11 -7.07
C LYS A 201 14.24 -1.58 -5.62
N LEU A 202 13.37 -0.90 -4.87
CA LEU A 202 13.09 -1.24 -3.47
C LEU A 202 12.42 -2.61 -3.36
N GLN A 203 11.49 -2.92 -4.25
CA GLN A 203 10.83 -4.22 -4.24
C GLN A 203 11.84 -5.35 -4.50
N ALA A 204 12.75 -5.16 -5.45
CA ALA A 204 13.79 -6.15 -5.74
C ALA A 204 14.75 -6.35 -4.57
N GLU A 205 15.13 -5.27 -3.88
CA GLU A 205 16.09 -5.32 -2.76
C GLU A 205 15.43 -5.86 -1.48
N ILE A 206 14.21 -5.44 -1.16
CA ILE A 206 13.52 -5.78 0.09
C ILE A 206 12.73 -7.08 -0.04
N GLY A 207 12.11 -7.32 -1.21
CA GLY A 207 11.41 -8.56 -1.50
C GLY A 207 9.99 -8.64 -0.95
N PHE A 208 9.35 -7.51 -0.66
CA PHE A 208 7.95 -7.53 -0.21
C PHE A 208 7.02 -7.98 -1.35
N ALA A 209 5.93 -8.67 -1.00
CA ALA A 209 4.84 -8.93 -1.93
C ALA A 209 4.10 -7.61 -2.18
N CYS A 210 3.56 -7.43 -3.38
CA CYS A 210 2.88 -6.18 -3.71
C CYS A 210 1.66 -6.42 -4.58
N LEU A 211 0.54 -5.80 -4.21
CA LEU A 211 -0.56 -5.54 -5.13
C LEU A 211 -0.41 -4.13 -5.65
N PHE A 212 -0.13 -3.99 -6.95
CA PHE A 212 0.02 -2.70 -7.60
C PHE A 212 -1.23 -2.39 -8.42
N ILE A 213 -2.00 -1.40 -7.98
CA ILE A 213 -3.27 -1.01 -8.62
C ILE A 213 -3.00 0.18 -9.53
N THR A 214 -3.40 0.07 -10.79
CA THR A 214 -3.24 1.13 -11.77
C THR A 214 -4.31 1.04 -12.85
N HIS A 215 -4.60 2.17 -13.50
CA HIS A 215 -5.44 2.21 -14.69
C HIS A 215 -4.61 2.20 -15.98
N ASP A 216 -3.29 2.19 -15.88
CA ASP A 216 -2.35 2.31 -17.00
C ASP A 216 -1.54 1.02 -17.18
N LEU A 217 -1.77 0.32 -18.29
CA LEU A 217 -1.04 -0.90 -18.66
C LEU A 217 0.45 -0.66 -18.83
N ALA A 218 0.86 0.53 -19.27
CA ALA A 218 2.28 0.85 -19.44
C ALA A 218 3.02 0.82 -18.10
N VAL A 219 2.36 1.19 -17.01
CA VAL A 219 2.93 1.13 -15.66
C VAL A 219 3.18 -0.32 -15.25
N VAL A 220 2.23 -1.22 -15.55
CA VAL A 220 2.38 -2.65 -15.24
C VAL A 220 3.56 -3.23 -16.01
N ASP A 221 3.69 -2.88 -17.29
CA ASP A 221 4.80 -3.35 -18.11
C ASP A 221 6.17 -2.90 -17.57
N MET A 222 6.25 -1.71 -16.99
CA MET A 222 7.47 -1.22 -16.36
C MET A 222 7.83 -2.01 -15.09
N LEU A 223 6.84 -2.51 -14.36
CA LEU A 223 7.02 -3.21 -13.08
C LEU A 223 7.14 -4.72 -13.26
N ALA A 224 6.53 -5.28 -14.28
CA ALA A 224 6.61 -6.70 -14.60
C ALA A 224 7.94 -7.04 -15.26
N ASP A 225 8.49 -8.15 -14.87
CA ASP A 225 9.71 -8.68 -15.51
C ASP A 225 9.36 -9.57 -16.70
#